data_e2539f77724c2893bac01f27b3f2f11b
#
_entry.id   e2539f77724c2893bac01f27b3f2f11b
#
_cell.length_a   1.000
_cell.length_b   1.000
_cell.length_c   1.000
_cell.angle_alpha   90.00
_cell.angle_beta   90.00
_cell.angle_gamma   90.00
#
_symmetry.space_group_name_H-M   'P 1'
#
loop_
_entity.id
_entity.type
_entity.pdbx_description
1 polymer ?
#
loop_
_entity_poly.entity_id
_entity_poly.type
_entity_poly.pdbx_seq_one_letter_code
_entity_poly.pdbx_strand_id
1 'polypeptide(L)'
;MSTQPAALPPFPYPAAATVGWAAAVLTGAALTLSPGQAHAEVLYTLETKCALKGGVPQACKVEAVNEAGATLYRHTIGTITQTLRISDQPTRFTLWNAGTNSWQTLRNATVQFSTNTLCLNDQDLCVVNPNYLNSLLQERPDFRGRDFIRAHFGSNGRIDILCYDTGCNLITQRKEAIQ
;
A
#
# COMPACT_ATOMS: atom_id res chain seq x y z
N MET A 1 -29.12 -18.23 -25.71
CA MET A 1 -27.83 -18.88 -26.03
C MET A 1 -26.94 -18.70 -24.80
N SER A 2 -26.83 -19.76 -23.97
CA SER A 2 -26.03 -19.75 -22.74
C SER A 2 -24.65 -20.32 -23.07
N THR A 3 -23.60 -19.52 -22.88
CA THR A 3 -22.21 -19.98 -22.97
C THR A 3 -21.72 -20.35 -21.57
N GLN A 4 -21.46 -21.62 -21.40
CA GLN A 4 -20.91 -22.25 -20.19
C GLN A 4 -19.39 -22.01 -20.13
N PRO A 5 -18.77 -21.64 -19.01
CA PRO A 5 -17.33 -21.54 -18.91
C PRO A 5 -16.67 -22.92 -18.84
N ALA A 6 -15.57 -23.07 -19.60
CA ALA A 6 -14.77 -24.29 -19.68
C ALA A 6 -14.06 -24.61 -18.36
N ALA A 7 -14.18 -25.87 -17.93
CA ALA A 7 -13.47 -26.41 -16.76
C ALA A 7 -11.99 -26.64 -17.06
N LEU A 8 -11.10 -26.22 -16.14
CA LEU A 8 -9.67 -26.50 -16.16
C LEU A 8 -9.37 -27.97 -15.80
N PRO A 9 -8.36 -28.61 -16.41
CA PRO A 9 -8.01 -30.00 -16.12
C PRO A 9 -7.28 -30.15 -14.79
N PRO A 10 -7.41 -31.31 -14.09
CA PRO A 10 -6.75 -31.56 -12.83
C PRO A 10 -5.24 -31.85 -13.01
N PHE A 11 -4.43 -31.27 -12.12
CA PHE A 11 -2.99 -31.53 -12.03
C PHE A 11 -2.72 -32.95 -11.53
N PRO A 12 -1.73 -33.69 -12.07
CA PRO A 12 -1.37 -35.01 -11.58
C PRO A 12 -0.53 -34.92 -10.28
N TYR A 13 -0.98 -35.61 -9.24
CA TYR A 13 -0.20 -35.82 -8.03
C TYR A 13 0.89 -36.85 -8.28
N PRO A 14 2.16 -36.68 -7.82
CA PRO A 14 3.16 -37.72 -7.90
C PRO A 14 2.89 -38.79 -6.83
N ALA A 15 2.96 -40.06 -7.26
CA ALA A 15 2.80 -41.24 -6.42
C ALA A 15 3.92 -41.36 -5.38
N ALA A 16 3.56 -41.73 -4.17
CA ALA A 16 4.48 -42.06 -3.09
C ALA A 16 5.29 -43.32 -3.40
N ALA A 17 6.61 -43.20 -3.53
CA ALA A 17 7.53 -44.32 -3.59
C ALA A 17 7.99 -44.68 -2.16
N THR A 18 7.60 -45.85 -1.69
CA THR A 18 8.13 -46.50 -0.49
C THR A 18 9.52 -47.03 -0.79
N VAL A 19 10.56 -46.52 -0.13
CA VAL A 19 11.91 -47.10 -0.17
C VAL A 19 12.36 -47.48 1.23
N GLY A 20 12.85 -48.74 1.30
CA GLY A 20 13.16 -49.47 2.49
C GLY A 20 14.32 -48.92 3.33
N TRP A 21 14.32 -49.33 4.58
CA TRP A 21 15.28 -49.05 5.63
C TRP A 21 16.64 -49.73 5.34
N ALA A 22 17.67 -48.94 5.17
CA ALA A 22 19.04 -49.35 5.36
C ALA A 22 19.68 -48.38 6.37
N ALA A 23 20.04 -48.93 7.55
CA ALA A 23 20.73 -48.19 8.59
C ALA A 23 22.20 -47.97 8.16
N ALA A 24 22.52 -46.71 7.81
CA ALA A 24 23.91 -46.25 7.69
C ALA A 24 24.14 -45.16 8.72
N VAL A 25 25.00 -45.49 9.71
CA VAL A 25 25.52 -44.50 10.68
C VAL A 25 26.46 -43.58 9.92
N LEU A 26 26.02 -42.37 9.65
CA LEU A 26 26.84 -41.28 9.12
C LEU A 26 26.91 -40.18 10.17
N THR A 27 28.11 -39.92 10.65
CA THR A 27 28.51 -38.77 11.46
C THR A 27 28.02 -37.47 10.81
N GLY A 28 26.97 -36.89 11.40
CA GLY A 28 26.34 -35.68 10.89
C GLY A 28 27.20 -34.45 11.13
N ALA A 29 27.77 -33.88 10.06
CA ALA A 29 28.13 -32.48 10.05
C ALA A 29 26.82 -31.69 10.06
N ALA A 30 26.51 -31.06 11.18
CA ALA A 30 25.38 -30.15 11.31
C ALA A 30 25.61 -28.92 10.39
N LEU A 31 25.06 -28.95 9.19
CA LEU A 31 24.92 -27.77 8.36
C LEU A 31 23.93 -26.83 9.06
N THR A 32 24.46 -25.87 9.79
CA THR A 32 23.66 -24.75 10.29
C THR A 32 23.17 -23.95 9.09
N LEU A 33 21.97 -24.27 8.64
CA LEU A 33 21.20 -23.39 7.72
C LEU A 33 20.93 -22.10 8.48
N SER A 34 21.77 -21.08 8.29
CA SER A 34 21.47 -19.71 8.70
C SER A 34 20.15 -19.32 8.01
N PRO A 35 19.10 -18.91 8.75
CA PRO A 35 17.92 -18.36 8.13
C PRO A 35 18.38 -17.16 7.31
N GLY A 36 18.26 -17.26 5.98
CA GLY A 36 18.53 -16.14 5.09
C GLY A 36 17.69 -14.96 5.55
N GLN A 37 18.34 -13.90 5.97
CA GLN A 37 17.65 -12.64 6.25
C GLN A 37 16.96 -12.24 4.94
N ALA A 38 15.64 -12.27 4.93
CA ALA A 38 14.84 -11.70 3.84
C ALA A 38 15.17 -10.21 3.80
N HIS A 39 16.14 -9.81 2.97
CA HIS A 39 16.42 -8.41 2.71
C HIS A 39 15.16 -7.83 2.03
N ALA A 40 14.56 -6.83 2.66
CA ALA A 40 13.49 -6.08 2.06
C ALA A 40 14.00 -5.43 0.76
N GLU A 41 13.46 -5.85 -0.38
CA GLU A 41 13.90 -5.38 -1.70
C GLU A 41 13.33 -3.98 -1.95
N VAL A 42 14.22 -3.02 -2.27
CA VAL A 42 13.81 -1.69 -2.71
C VAL A 42 13.37 -1.78 -4.16
N LEU A 43 12.07 -1.57 -4.42
CA LEU A 43 11.47 -1.61 -5.74
C LEU A 43 11.84 -0.39 -6.57
N TYR A 44 11.79 0.80 -5.96
CA TYR A 44 12.22 2.06 -6.56
C TYR A 44 12.44 3.15 -5.50
N THR A 45 13.09 4.22 -5.93
CA THR A 45 13.31 5.43 -5.15
C THR A 45 12.83 6.64 -5.95
N LEU A 46 12.16 7.58 -5.28
CA LEU A 46 11.69 8.84 -5.85
C LEU A 46 12.18 10.01 -5.00
N GLU A 47 12.84 10.98 -5.62
CA GLU A 47 13.15 12.28 -5.03
C GLU A 47 12.01 13.26 -5.37
N THR A 48 11.40 13.85 -4.36
CA THR A 48 10.24 14.73 -4.53
C THR A 48 10.14 15.76 -3.40
N LYS A 49 8.95 16.30 -3.16
CA LYS A 49 8.64 17.18 -2.04
C LYS A 49 7.54 16.57 -1.20
N CYS A 50 7.71 16.60 0.12
CA CYS A 50 6.71 16.17 1.08
C CYS A 50 6.46 17.25 2.13
N ALA A 51 5.23 17.28 2.65
CA ALA A 51 4.85 18.12 3.77
C ALA A 51 4.28 17.25 4.90
N LEU A 52 4.59 17.58 6.13
CA LEU A 52 4.04 16.96 7.34
C LEU A 52 3.12 17.94 8.05
N LYS A 53 1.96 17.47 8.49
CA LYS A 53 0.99 18.21 9.31
C LYS A 53 0.63 19.58 8.73
N GLY A 54 0.44 19.64 7.40
CA GLY A 54 0.10 20.87 6.70
C GLY A 54 1.23 21.91 6.62
N GLY A 55 2.46 21.52 6.94
CA GLY A 55 3.63 22.39 6.85
C GLY A 55 4.06 22.67 5.40
N VAL A 56 5.14 23.43 5.26
CA VAL A 56 5.72 23.77 3.96
C VAL A 56 6.36 22.52 3.34
N PRO A 57 6.11 22.23 2.04
CA PRO A 57 6.75 21.12 1.34
C PRO A 57 8.28 21.24 1.31
N GLN A 58 8.98 20.20 1.74
CA GLN A 58 10.44 20.10 1.80
C GLN A 58 10.91 18.96 0.90
N ALA A 59 12.22 18.94 0.58
CA ALA A 59 12.83 17.82 -0.12
C ALA A 59 12.56 16.51 0.63
N CYS A 60 12.16 15.48 -0.12
CA CYS A 60 11.72 14.22 0.40
C CYS A 60 12.20 13.08 -0.51
N LYS A 61 12.74 12.03 0.11
CA LYS A 61 13.04 10.77 -0.54
C LYS A 61 11.95 9.75 -0.20
N VAL A 62 11.36 9.16 -1.23
CA VAL A 62 10.38 8.06 -1.07
C VAL A 62 11.01 6.78 -1.56
N GLU A 63 11.04 5.75 -0.71
CA GLU A 63 11.49 4.40 -1.07
C GLU A 63 10.29 3.45 -1.01
N ALA A 64 9.99 2.80 -2.13
CA ALA A 64 9.05 1.68 -2.16
C ALA A 64 9.82 0.39 -1.88
N VAL A 65 9.40 -0.34 -0.86
CA VAL A 65 10.07 -1.55 -0.38
C VAL A 65 9.08 -2.71 -0.38
N ASN A 66 9.48 -3.83 -0.96
CA ASN A 66 8.67 -5.04 -0.93
C ASN A 66 8.73 -5.69 0.45
N GLU A 67 7.58 -5.99 1.01
CA GLU A 67 7.40 -6.77 2.23
C GLU A 67 6.38 -7.88 1.92
N ALA A 68 6.49 -9.05 2.54
CA ALA A 68 5.59 -10.18 2.28
C ALA A 68 4.10 -9.76 2.38
N GLY A 69 3.39 -9.76 1.24
CA GLY A 69 1.98 -9.37 1.12
C GLY A 69 1.68 -7.88 1.30
N ALA A 70 2.70 -7.01 1.18
CA ALA A 70 2.53 -5.56 1.28
C ALA A 70 3.67 -4.80 0.58
N THR A 71 3.42 -3.53 0.25
CA THR A 71 4.45 -2.57 -0.13
C THR A 71 4.54 -1.48 0.93
N LEU A 72 5.76 -1.20 1.39
CA LEU A 72 6.06 -0.09 2.28
C LEU A 72 6.56 1.10 1.48
N TYR A 73 5.98 2.26 1.71
CA TYR A 73 6.45 3.54 1.16
C TYR A 73 7.04 4.36 2.28
N ARG A 74 8.37 4.43 2.34
CA ARG A 74 9.12 5.18 3.35
C ARG A 74 9.40 6.58 2.84
N HIS A 75 8.80 7.59 3.47
CA HIS A 75 8.98 9.01 3.15
C HIS A 75 9.97 9.61 4.13
N THR A 76 11.19 9.91 3.68
CA THR A 76 12.23 10.54 4.50
C THR A 76 12.26 12.04 4.23
N ILE A 77 11.97 12.85 5.25
CA ILE A 77 11.84 14.30 5.21
C ILE A 77 12.80 14.86 6.28
N GLY A 78 13.99 15.30 5.86
CA GLY A 78 15.05 15.64 6.79
C GLY A 78 15.42 14.43 7.68
N THR A 79 15.20 14.55 8.99
CA THR A 79 15.46 13.46 9.97
C THR A 79 14.22 12.60 10.29
N ILE A 80 13.07 12.95 9.72
CA ILE A 80 11.80 12.26 10.00
C ILE A 80 11.51 11.24 8.89
N THR A 81 11.17 10.01 9.28
CA THR A 81 10.67 9.00 8.35
C THR A 81 9.22 8.67 8.69
N GLN A 82 8.34 8.84 7.70
CA GLN A 82 6.94 8.44 7.77
C GLN A 82 6.70 7.27 6.82
N THR A 83 6.11 6.18 7.30
CA THR A 83 5.91 4.96 6.49
C THR A 83 4.43 4.69 6.28
N LEU A 84 4.04 4.59 4.99
CA LEU A 84 2.76 4.08 4.54
C LEU A 84 2.94 2.60 4.17
N ARG A 85 2.03 1.75 4.62
CA ARG A 85 1.93 0.34 4.21
C ARG A 85 0.65 0.12 3.43
N ILE A 86 0.79 -0.47 2.25
CA ILE A 86 -0.32 -0.93 1.43
C ILE A 86 -0.22 -2.45 1.36
N SER A 87 -1.16 -3.17 1.97
CA SER A 87 -1.27 -4.62 1.86
C SER A 87 -2.16 -5.00 0.68
N ASP A 88 -1.91 -6.17 0.07
CA ASP A 88 -2.53 -6.56 -1.20
C ASP A 88 -3.82 -7.38 -0.99
N GLN A 89 -3.85 -8.25 0.00
CA GLN A 89 -4.98 -9.19 0.19
C GLN A 89 -5.43 -9.26 1.66
N PRO A 90 -6.51 -8.59 2.01
CA PRO A 90 -7.24 -7.57 1.23
C PRO A 90 -6.45 -6.26 1.19
N THR A 91 -6.67 -5.45 0.16
CA THR A 91 -6.03 -4.13 0.05
C THR A 91 -6.42 -3.27 1.25
N ARG A 92 -5.41 -2.84 2.01
CA ARG A 92 -5.55 -1.97 3.20
C ARG A 92 -4.45 -0.93 3.23
N PHE A 93 -4.78 0.25 3.71
CA PHE A 93 -3.87 1.37 3.83
C PHE A 93 -3.64 1.68 5.31
N THR A 94 -2.40 1.60 5.75
CA THR A 94 -2.02 1.91 7.13
C THR A 94 -0.79 2.82 7.18
N LEU A 95 -0.76 3.73 8.14
CA LEU A 95 0.34 4.65 8.37
C LEU A 95 1.02 4.29 9.69
N TRP A 96 2.36 4.27 9.72
CA TRP A 96 3.10 4.03 10.94
C TRP A 96 3.00 5.23 11.87
N ASN A 97 2.58 4.99 13.10
CA ASN A 97 2.59 6.00 14.16
C ASN A 97 3.74 5.70 15.13
N ALA A 98 4.80 6.50 15.07
CA ALA A 98 5.96 6.34 15.92
C ALA A 98 5.66 6.63 17.40
N GLY A 99 4.66 7.49 17.70
CA GLY A 99 4.27 7.83 19.07
C GLY A 99 3.61 6.67 19.83
N THR A 100 2.86 5.82 19.10
CA THR A 100 2.19 4.63 19.67
C THR A 100 2.87 3.33 19.27
N ASN A 101 3.94 3.39 18.47
CA ASN A 101 4.67 2.25 17.92
C ASN A 101 3.75 1.22 17.27
N SER A 102 2.79 1.70 16.45
CA SER A 102 1.75 0.86 15.84
C SER A 102 1.31 1.34 14.46
N TRP A 103 0.80 0.40 13.66
CA TRP A 103 0.15 0.71 12.40
C TRP A 103 -1.27 1.20 12.65
N GLN A 104 -1.59 2.36 12.10
CA GLN A 104 -2.93 2.95 12.18
C GLN A 104 -3.57 2.96 10.79
N THR A 105 -4.84 2.55 10.72
CA THR A 105 -5.63 2.66 9.50
C THR A 105 -5.75 4.11 9.06
N LEU A 106 -5.60 4.38 7.76
CA LEU A 106 -5.90 5.70 7.21
C LEU A 106 -7.37 6.05 7.41
N ARG A 107 -7.64 7.31 7.73
CA ARG A 107 -9.00 7.87 7.78
C ARG A 107 -9.45 8.33 6.40
N ASN A 108 -8.55 8.98 5.69
CA ASN A 108 -8.79 9.45 4.33
C ASN A 108 -7.49 9.61 3.54
N ALA A 109 -7.62 9.63 2.22
CA ALA A 109 -6.60 10.05 1.28
C ALA A 109 -7.23 11.04 0.29
N THR A 110 -6.50 12.10 -0.04
CA THR A 110 -6.95 13.16 -0.95
C THR A 110 -5.95 13.30 -2.08
N VAL A 111 -6.42 13.33 -3.31
CA VAL A 111 -5.63 13.64 -4.50
C VAL A 111 -6.09 14.98 -5.05
N GLN A 112 -5.14 15.85 -5.37
CA GLN A 112 -5.36 17.08 -6.09
C GLN A 112 -4.48 17.12 -7.35
N PHE A 113 -5.09 16.99 -8.51
CA PHE A 113 -4.35 16.85 -9.77
C PHE A 113 -3.70 18.16 -10.22
N SER A 114 -4.33 19.32 -9.99
CA SER A 114 -3.75 20.64 -10.34
C SER A 114 -2.43 20.93 -9.64
N THR A 115 -2.20 20.37 -8.46
CA THR A 115 -0.96 20.51 -7.69
C THR A 115 -0.11 19.26 -7.68
N ASN A 116 -0.54 18.20 -8.36
CA ASN A 116 0.09 16.86 -8.34
C ASN A 116 0.34 16.34 -6.91
N THR A 117 -0.60 16.58 -6.01
CA THR A 117 -0.42 16.29 -4.58
C THR A 117 -1.36 15.18 -4.11
N LEU A 118 -0.79 14.22 -3.37
CA LEU A 118 -1.51 13.21 -2.60
C LEU A 118 -1.32 13.53 -1.12
N CYS A 119 -2.41 13.68 -0.36
CA CYS A 119 -2.38 13.87 1.10
C CYS A 119 -3.09 12.72 1.81
N LEU A 120 -2.52 12.28 2.93
CA LEU A 120 -3.03 11.22 3.80
C LEU A 120 -3.49 11.82 5.13
N ASN A 121 -4.61 11.30 5.68
CA ASN A 121 -5.21 11.75 6.94
C ASN A 121 -5.36 13.27 7.00
N ASP A 122 -6.05 13.83 6.02
CA ASP A 122 -6.16 15.26 5.73
C ASP A 122 -4.81 15.87 5.28
N GLN A 123 -3.87 16.11 6.17
CA GLN A 123 -2.56 16.68 5.86
C GLN A 123 -1.44 16.11 6.75
N ASP A 124 -1.63 14.94 7.37
CA ASP A 124 -0.59 14.31 8.20
C ASP A 124 0.68 14.08 7.38
N LEU A 125 0.51 13.62 6.12
CA LEU A 125 1.57 13.50 5.13
C LEU A 125 1.02 13.89 3.76
N CYS A 126 1.64 14.85 3.10
CA CYS A 126 1.39 15.17 1.70
C CYS A 126 2.63 14.92 0.85
N VAL A 127 2.44 14.37 -0.34
CA VAL A 127 3.51 14.02 -1.29
C VAL A 127 3.18 14.61 -2.66
N VAL A 128 4.13 15.30 -3.28
CA VAL A 128 4.02 15.76 -4.67
C VAL A 128 4.57 14.66 -5.57
N ASN A 129 3.72 14.02 -6.35
CA ASN A 129 4.13 12.93 -7.23
C ASN A 129 3.37 12.94 -8.56
N PRO A 130 3.82 13.73 -9.53
CA PRO A 130 3.15 13.84 -10.83
C PRO A 130 3.13 12.50 -11.58
N ASN A 131 4.18 11.68 -11.48
CA ASN A 131 4.25 10.41 -12.20
C ASN A 131 3.18 9.43 -11.72
N TYR A 132 3.01 9.29 -10.41
CA TYR A 132 1.98 8.45 -9.83
C TYR A 132 0.57 8.91 -10.23
N LEU A 133 0.31 10.22 -10.16
CA LEU A 133 -1.00 10.77 -10.50
C LEU A 133 -1.30 10.66 -12.00
N ASN A 134 -0.31 10.79 -12.88
CA ASN A 134 -0.47 10.52 -14.30
C ASN A 134 -0.81 9.04 -14.57
N SER A 135 -0.13 8.10 -13.91
CA SER A 135 -0.46 6.67 -14.01
C SER A 135 -1.88 6.39 -13.54
N LEU A 136 -2.28 7.00 -12.42
CA LEU A 136 -3.64 6.87 -11.88
C LEU A 136 -4.70 7.35 -12.89
N LEU A 137 -4.47 8.46 -13.61
CA LEU A 137 -5.37 8.95 -14.66
C LEU A 137 -5.42 8.03 -15.89
N GLN A 138 -4.36 7.27 -16.16
CA GLN A 138 -4.34 6.27 -17.23
C GLN A 138 -5.15 5.02 -16.83
N GLU A 139 -4.98 4.54 -15.61
CA GLU A 139 -5.68 3.36 -15.08
C GLU A 139 -7.15 3.64 -14.77
N ARG A 140 -7.48 4.89 -14.39
CA ARG A 140 -8.83 5.32 -14.00
C ARG A 140 -9.31 6.47 -14.90
N PRO A 141 -9.79 6.16 -16.12
CA PRO A 141 -10.26 7.19 -17.06
C PRO A 141 -11.47 8.02 -16.53
N ASP A 142 -12.22 7.48 -15.57
CA ASP A 142 -13.31 8.14 -14.86
C ASP A 142 -12.84 9.32 -13.98
N PHE A 143 -11.54 9.41 -13.69
CA PHE A 143 -10.94 10.56 -12.98
C PHE A 143 -10.57 11.72 -13.91
N ARG A 144 -10.61 11.52 -15.22
CA ARG A 144 -10.30 12.61 -16.18
C ARG A 144 -11.29 13.78 -16.02
N GLY A 145 -10.74 14.99 -15.98
CA GLY A 145 -11.52 16.21 -15.76
C GLY A 145 -11.95 16.47 -14.31
N ARG A 146 -11.50 15.62 -13.37
CA ARG A 146 -11.59 15.88 -11.94
C ARG A 146 -10.31 16.53 -11.46
N ASP A 147 -10.41 17.52 -10.58
CA ASP A 147 -9.24 18.10 -9.91
C ASP A 147 -9.03 17.48 -8.52
N PHE A 148 -10.13 17.23 -7.82
CA PHE A 148 -10.09 16.78 -6.43
C PHE A 148 -10.82 15.46 -6.24
N ILE A 149 -10.12 14.51 -5.61
CA ILE A 149 -10.68 13.20 -5.23
C ILE A 149 -10.35 12.94 -3.77
N ARG A 150 -11.34 12.52 -2.98
CA ARG A 150 -11.13 12.09 -1.60
C ARG A 150 -11.71 10.69 -1.39
N ALA A 151 -10.87 9.79 -0.89
CA ALA A 151 -11.25 8.48 -0.40
C ALA A 151 -11.34 8.51 1.13
N HIS A 152 -12.43 8.03 1.70
CA HIS A 152 -12.56 7.76 3.13
C HIS A 152 -12.42 6.26 3.35
N PHE A 153 -11.69 5.88 4.41
CA PHE A 153 -11.46 4.50 4.76
C PHE A 153 -12.30 4.11 5.99
N GLY A 154 -12.87 2.93 5.93
CA GLY A 154 -13.51 2.31 7.08
C GLY A 154 -12.50 1.80 8.10
N SER A 155 -12.99 1.34 9.26
CA SER A 155 -12.14 0.77 10.33
C SER A 155 -11.34 -0.47 9.91
N ASN A 156 -11.78 -1.14 8.84
CA ASN A 156 -11.09 -2.28 8.23
C ASN A 156 -9.96 -1.87 7.25
N GLY A 157 -9.72 -0.56 7.05
CA GLY A 157 -8.71 -0.02 6.15
C GLY A 157 -9.05 -0.08 4.65
N ARG A 158 -10.30 -0.38 4.30
CA ARG A 158 -10.79 -0.38 2.92
C ARG A 158 -11.49 0.93 2.59
N ILE A 159 -11.51 1.29 1.30
CA ILE A 159 -12.29 2.46 0.85
C ILE A 159 -13.77 2.21 1.14
N ASP A 160 -14.38 3.13 1.91
CA ASP A 160 -15.78 3.13 2.28
C ASP A 160 -16.56 4.13 1.42
N ILE A 161 -16.02 5.33 1.25
CA ILE A 161 -16.62 6.40 0.45
C ILE A 161 -15.56 7.00 -0.46
N LEU A 162 -15.94 7.23 -1.71
CA LEU A 162 -15.16 7.99 -2.68
C LEU A 162 -15.99 9.19 -3.13
N CYS A 163 -15.42 10.38 -3.09
CA CYS A 163 -16.07 11.60 -3.54
C CYS A 163 -15.17 12.42 -4.46
N TYR A 164 -15.78 13.31 -5.23
CA TYR A 164 -15.15 14.10 -6.27
C TYR A 164 -15.50 15.56 -6.15
N ASP A 165 -14.54 16.44 -6.32
CA ASP A 165 -14.70 17.90 -6.42
C ASP A 165 -15.65 18.47 -5.34
N THR A 166 -16.64 19.24 -5.73
CA THR A 166 -17.63 19.85 -4.80
C THR A 166 -18.50 18.84 -4.08
N GLY A 167 -18.66 17.60 -4.62
CA GLY A 167 -19.40 16.52 -3.96
C GLY A 167 -18.78 16.08 -2.64
N CYS A 168 -17.47 16.27 -2.47
CA CYS A 168 -16.80 15.97 -1.20
C CYS A 168 -17.26 16.86 -0.05
N ASN A 169 -17.64 18.11 -0.32
CA ASN A 169 -18.12 19.05 0.71
C ASN A 169 -19.42 18.57 1.35
N LEU A 170 -20.33 17.99 0.56
CA LEU A 170 -21.61 17.48 1.04
C LEU A 170 -21.44 16.30 2.00
N ILE A 171 -20.44 15.43 1.76
CA ILE A 171 -20.17 14.27 2.60
C ILE A 171 -19.54 14.70 3.92
N THR A 172 -18.64 15.68 3.92
CA THR A 172 -18.02 16.24 5.13
C THR A 172 -19.09 16.85 6.03
N GLN A 173 -19.95 17.70 5.50
CA GLN A 173 -21.04 18.33 6.26
C GLN A 173 -22.00 17.31 6.87
N ARG A 174 -22.33 16.23 6.16
CA ARG A 174 -23.22 15.18 6.67
C ARG A 174 -22.57 14.42 7.85
N LYS A 175 -21.27 14.18 7.83
CA LYS A 175 -20.55 13.52 8.93
C LYS A 175 -20.51 14.39 10.19
N GLU A 176 -20.32 15.69 10.05
CA GLU A 176 -20.33 16.65 11.16
C GLU A 176 -21.73 16.78 11.82
N ALA A 177 -22.80 16.66 11.02
CA ALA A 177 -24.18 16.74 11.53
C ALA A 177 -24.66 15.50 12.30
N ILE A 178 -23.92 14.38 12.27
CA ILE A 178 -24.26 13.09 12.91
C ILE A 178 -23.42 12.86 14.19
N GLN A 179 -22.41 13.66 14.45
CA GLN A 179 -21.61 13.65 15.68
C GLN A 179 -22.16 14.60 16.72
#